data_6528e2a27890aa3f8e97f8572d726233
#
_entry.id   6528e2a27890aa3f8e97f8572d726233
#
_cell.length_a   1.000
_cell.length_b   1.000
_cell.length_c   1.000
_cell.angle_alpha   90.00
_cell.angle_beta   90.00
_cell.angle_gamma   90.00
#
_symmetry.space_group_name_H-M   'P 1'
#
loop_
_entity.id
_entity.type
_entity.pdbx_description
1 polymer ?
#
loop_
_entity_poly.entity_id
_entity_poly.type
_entity_poly.pdbx_seq_one_letter_code
_entity_poly.pdbx_strand_id
1 'polypeptide(L)'
;MQRRILAVLLAVMMLLGVCTMSGCRRGGSGSKEQLDANRGSEAIESFDFSEEVTITFTHTMGAKLQDVLNSYIEEFNKIYPNIKIEHQSAGGWGDINGQINTEIAGKNPPNIAYCYPDHVAMYNIAKAVVTLDDFIDSKVQVKNADGEVIETIGLTDEQKADFVKSYWDEGTVYGDDKMYTMPLSKSTEVLYYDKTFFEANNLKVPTTWDELWETCAKIKAIAPDDYPLGYDAEDNWFITLCEQKGSGFTSAKDGGQYLFDNATNKAFVKELQGYYKKGYFTTQELYGAYTSNLFVEQTDKRCYMCVGSSGGASYQMSNGDTPDGSFAFEVGVAPIPQVNPDKPRTISQGPSLCILQDAKTTDQEVVASWLFVKFLTTNVDFQAEFSMASGYMPVLESVVENETYMSWLDKRNGKEYLIPQCVYVGIQGRDGYFVSPAFKGSSKAREQVGALMLKVLGGSNVDIDKAFKDAKQECEY
;
A
#
# COMPACT_ATOMS: atom_id res chain seq x y z
N MET A 1 -39.10 33.68 -21.88
CA MET A 1 -39.18 33.13 -23.24
C MET A 1 -37.89 32.49 -23.73
N GLN A 2 -36.71 33.03 -23.41
CA GLN A 2 -35.43 32.50 -23.89
C GLN A 2 -35.02 31.08 -23.35
N ARG A 3 -35.47 30.69 -22.16
CA ARG A 3 -35.16 29.35 -21.61
C ARG A 3 -35.96 28.15 -22.20
N ARG A 4 -37.07 28.43 -22.90
CA ARG A 4 -37.87 27.42 -23.58
C ARG A 4 -37.44 27.12 -25.03
N ILE A 5 -36.71 28.06 -25.63
CA ILE A 5 -36.16 27.92 -26.99
C ILE A 5 -34.90 27.06 -27.00
N LEU A 6 -34.08 27.09 -25.90
CA LEU A 6 -32.84 26.29 -25.78
C LEU A 6 -33.16 24.81 -25.57
N ALA A 7 -34.25 24.48 -24.89
CA ALA A 7 -34.66 23.08 -24.64
C ALA A 7 -35.22 22.38 -25.91
N VAL A 8 -35.80 23.13 -26.81
CA VAL A 8 -36.36 22.60 -28.08
C VAL A 8 -35.25 22.39 -29.11
N LEU A 9 -34.20 23.20 -29.12
CA LEU A 9 -33.04 23.01 -29.99
C LEU A 9 -32.14 21.83 -29.61
N LEU A 10 -32.06 21.48 -28.32
CA LEU A 10 -31.36 20.26 -27.87
C LEU A 10 -32.16 18.97 -28.18
N ALA A 11 -33.48 19.02 -28.15
CA ALA A 11 -34.33 17.86 -28.49
C ALA A 11 -34.35 17.55 -29.99
N VAL A 12 -34.18 18.55 -30.85
CA VAL A 12 -34.16 18.37 -32.31
C VAL A 12 -32.83 17.84 -32.82
N MET A 13 -31.69 18.12 -32.10
CA MET A 13 -30.40 17.53 -32.44
C MET A 13 -30.26 16.06 -32.03
N MET A 14 -31.07 15.54 -31.10
CA MET A 14 -31.05 14.11 -30.73
C MET A 14 -31.95 13.24 -31.64
N LEU A 15 -32.78 13.83 -32.52
CA LEU A 15 -33.71 13.08 -33.40
C LEU A 15 -33.23 12.97 -34.85
N LEU A 16 -32.10 13.55 -35.22
CA LEU A 16 -31.51 13.48 -36.57
C LEU A 16 -30.30 12.51 -36.69
N GLY A 17 -30.01 11.75 -35.63
CA GLY A 17 -28.92 10.75 -35.59
C GLY A 17 -29.32 9.30 -35.89
N VAL A 18 -30.59 9.00 -36.20
CA VAL A 18 -31.07 7.62 -36.41
C VAL A 18 -31.70 7.49 -37.77
N CYS A 19 -30.93 7.49 -38.82
CA CYS A 19 -31.28 6.90 -40.12
C CYS A 19 -30.09 7.07 -41.08
N THR A 20 -29.14 6.14 -41.05
CA THR A 20 -28.45 5.57 -42.24
C THR A 20 -27.42 4.54 -41.76
N MET A 21 -27.86 3.33 -41.51
CA MET A 21 -27.02 2.14 -41.62
C MET A 21 -27.84 0.99 -42.20
N SER A 22 -27.91 0.98 -43.49
CA SER A 22 -28.24 -0.23 -44.25
C SER A 22 -27.05 -0.61 -45.11
N GLY A 23 -26.47 -1.76 -44.80
CA GLY A 23 -25.77 -2.57 -45.79
C GLY A 23 -24.24 -2.42 -45.82
N CYS A 24 -23.56 -3.34 -45.11
CA CYS A 24 -22.57 -4.23 -45.75
C CYS A 24 -22.15 -5.29 -44.72
N ARG A 25 -22.77 -6.45 -44.79
CA ARG A 25 -22.23 -7.66 -44.21
C ARG A 25 -20.97 -8.01 -45.00
N ARG A 26 -19.81 -7.87 -44.36
CA ARG A 26 -18.63 -8.68 -44.64
C ARG A 26 -18.20 -9.29 -43.33
N GLY A 27 -18.31 -10.62 -43.27
CA GLY A 27 -17.82 -11.42 -42.18
C GLY A 27 -16.30 -11.26 -42.07
N GLY A 28 -15.89 -10.72 -40.96
CA GLY A 28 -14.61 -10.87 -40.36
C GLY A 28 -14.90 -11.34 -38.96
N SER A 29 -14.65 -12.62 -38.66
CA SER A 29 -14.53 -13.11 -37.30
C SER A 29 -13.26 -12.42 -36.74
N GLY A 30 -13.40 -11.20 -36.25
CA GLY A 30 -12.46 -10.65 -35.32
C GLY A 30 -12.60 -11.47 -34.05
N SER A 31 -11.75 -12.47 -33.87
CA SER A 31 -11.44 -12.99 -32.57
C SER A 31 -11.18 -11.75 -31.71
N LYS A 32 -11.95 -11.54 -30.66
CA LYS A 32 -11.55 -10.63 -29.59
C LYS A 32 -10.26 -11.25 -29.11
N GLU A 33 -9.13 -10.64 -29.44
CA GLU A 33 -7.84 -11.04 -28.94
C GLU A 33 -7.96 -10.97 -27.41
N GLN A 34 -7.99 -12.12 -26.78
CA GLN A 34 -8.13 -12.22 -25.34
C GLN A 34 -6.75 -11.91 -24.79
N LEU A 35 -6.64 -10.85 -24.01
CA LEU A 35 -5.39 -10.51 -23.34
C LEU A 35 -4.84 -11.75 -22.61
N ASP A 36 -3.59 -12.08 -22.87
CA ASP A 36 -2.87 -13.14 -22.17
C ASP A 36 -2.04 -12.53 -21.05
N ALA A 37 -2.34 -12.87 -19.80
CA ALA A 37 -1.58 -12.44 -18.64
C ALA A 37 -0.19 -13.10 -18.61
N ASN A 38 -0.04 -14.30 -19.20
CA ASN A 38 1.20 -15.08 -19.22
C ASN A 38 2.03 -14.86 -20.51
N ARG A 39 1.99 -13.69 -21.08
CA ARG A 39 2.70 -13.38 -22.34
C ARG A 39 4.23 -13.24 -22.20
N GLY A 40 4.78 -13.41 -21.00
CA GLY A 40 6.18 -13.14 -20.70
C GLY A 40 7.17 -13.87 -21.60
N SER A 41 7.00 -15.18 -21.81
CA SER A 41 7.91 -15.98 -22.65
C SER A 41 7.92 -15.48 -24.10
N GLU A 42 6.75 -15.22 -24.70
CA GLU A 42 6.64 -14.72 -26.08
C GLU A 42 7.23 -13.31 -26.20
N ALA A 43 6.93 -12.44 -25.24
CA ALA A 43 7.47 -11.08 -25.21
C ALA A 43 9.02 -11.07 -25.12
N ILE A 44 9.59 -11.94 -24.28
CA ILE A 44 11.03 -12.06 -24.12
C ILE A 44 11.72 -12.53 -25.43
N GLU A 45 11.11 -13.50 -26.14
CA GLU A 45 11.66 -14.01 -27.41
C GLU A 45 11.61 -12.97 -28.51
N SER A 46 10.62 -12.07 -28.50
CA SER A 46 10.45 -11.03 -29.53
C SER A 46 11.18 -9.72 -29.22
N PHE A 47 11.75 -9.55 -28.04
CA PHE A 47 12.34 -8.29 -27.58
C PHE A 47 13.60 -7.92 -28.36
N ASP A 48 13.60 -6.72 -28.94
CA ASP A 48 14.75 -6.14 -29.63
C ASP A 48 15.38 -5.02 -28.77
N PHE A 49 16.58 -5.29 -28.25
CA PHE A 49 17.33 -4.33 -27.43
C PHE A 49 17.77 -3.07 -28.18
N SER A 50 17.73 -3.05 -29.51
CA SER A 50 18.09 -1.90 -30.32
C SER A 50 16.92 -0.98 -30.63
N GLU A 51 15.69 -1.41 -30.41
CA GLU A 51 14.49 -0.63 -30.67
C GLU A 51 14.24 0.40 -29.56
N GLU A 52 13.92 1.63 -29.96
CA GLU A 52 13.53 2.66 -29.01
C GLU A 52 12.11 2.39 -28.46
N VAL A 53 11.95 2.39 -27.15
CA VAL A 53 10.67 2.21 -26.49
C VAL A 53 10.49 3.22 -25.37
N THR A 54 9.28 3.75 -25.23
CA THR A 54 8.90 4.61 -24.10
C THR A 54 7.90 3.86 -23.25
N ILE A 55 8.15 3.78 -21.93
CA ILE A 55 7.24 3.22 -20.96
C ILE A 55 6.78 4.28 -19.96
N THR A 56 5.58 4.11 -19.44
CA THR A 56 4.94 5.04 -18.50
C THR A 56 4.83 4.42 -17.12
N PHE A 57 5.10 5.22 -16.09
CA PHE A 57 5.04 4.78 -14.71
C PHE A 57 4.17 5.74 -13.86
N THR A 58 3.07 5.23 -13.29
CA THR A 58 2.20 5.98 -12.38
C THR A 58 2.42 5.56 -10.94
N HIS A 59 2.64 6.55 -10.06
CA HIS A 59 2.99 6.35 -8.66
C HIS A 59 2.35 7.43 -7.74
N THR A 60 2.65 7.38 -6.43
CA THR A 60 2.19 8.38 -5.44
C THR A 60 3.36 9.13 -4.78
N MET A 61 4.55 9.12 -5.38
CA MET A 61 5.74 9.75 -4.83
C MET A 61 5.58 11.27 -4.76
N GLY A 62 5.92 11.86 -3.61
CA GLY A 62 6.13 13.30 -3.46
C GLY A 62 7.46 13.74 -4.09
N ALA A 63 7.68 15.06 -4.18
CA ALA A 63 8.81 15.64 -4.90
C ALA A 63 10.18 15.03 -4.53
N LYS A 64 10.49 14.89 -3.24
CA LYS A 64 11.76 14.31 -2.77
C LYS A 64 12.03 12.89 -3.29
N LEU A 65 10.97 12.06 -3.35
CA LEU A 65 11.09 10.70 -3.86
C LEU A 65 11.16 10.66 -5.39
N GLN A 66 10.52 11.62 -6.06
CA GLN A 66 10.68 11.79 -7.51
C GLN A 66 12.10 12.20 -7.87
N ASP A 67 12.78 13.01 -7.05
CA ASP A 67 14.19 13.36 -7.27
C ASP A 67 15.09 12.11 -7.19
N VAL A 68 14.87 11.24 -6.20
CA VAL A 68 15.56 9.95 -6.11
C VAL A 68 15.25 9.09 -7.35
N LEU A 69 13.98 8.95 -7.72
CA LEU A 69 13.59 8.17 -8.90
C LEU A 69 14.26 8.69 -10.17
N ASN A 70 14.28 10.02 -10.38
CA ASN A 70 14.93 10.62 -11.54
C ASN A 70 16.41 10.30 -11.63
N SER A 71 17.14 10.35 -10.50
CA SER A 71 18.56 9.98 -10.48
C SER A 71 18.78 8.53 -10.92
N TYR A 72 17.91 7.62 -10.50
CA TYR A 72 18.01 6.21 -10.87
C TYR A 72 17.46 5.90 -12.27
N ILE A 73 16.56 6.71 -12.82
CA ILE A 73 16.22 6.67 -14.25
C ILE A 73 17.45 7.02 -15.10
N GLU A 74 18.26 8.01 -14.70
CA GLU A 74 19.50 8.36 -15.37
C GLU A 74 20.52 7.19 -15.30
N GLU A 75 20.65 6.51 -14.17
CA GLU A 75 21.50 5.31 -14.04
C GLU A 75 20.98 4.15 -14.89
N PHE A 76 19.68 3.90 -14.91
CA PHE A 76 19.04 2.91 -15.76
C PHE A 76 19.31 3.19 -17.25
N ASN A 77 19.21 4.43 -17.68
CA ASN A 77 19.45 4.83 -19.07
C ASN A 77 20.92 4.70 -19.51
N LYS A 78 21.88 4.61 -18.58
CA LYS A 78 23.28 4.26 -18.94
C LYS A 78 23.40 2.79 -19.33
N ILE A 79 22.53 1.92 -18.79
CA ILE A 79 22.49 0.49 -19.11
C ILE A 79 21.60 0.25 -20.33
N TYR A 80 20.43 0.91 -20.36
CA TYR A 80 19.40 0.75 -21.39
C TYR A 80 19.08 2.09 -22.08
N PRO A 81 19.96 2.61 -22.95
CA PRO A 81 19.80 3.95 -23.55
C PRO A 81 18.59 4.08 -24.47
N ASN A 82 18.07 2.95 -24.99
CA ASN A 82 16.90 2.93 -25.88
C ASN A 82 15.56 2.84 -25.15
N ILE A 83 15.57 2.68 -23.81
CA ILE A 83 14.34 2.63 -23.00
C ILE A 83 14.12 3.97 -22.30
N LYS A 84 13.10 4.70 -22.73
CA LYS A 84 12.72 5.96 -22.12
C LYS A 84 11.65 5.74 -21.04
N ILE A 85 11.83 6.35 -19.87
CA ILE A 85 10.88 6.29 -18.76
C ILE A 85 10.16 7.64 -18.62
N GLU A 86 8.83 7.62 -18.70
CA GLU A 86 7.98 8.77 -18.39
C GLU A 86 7.17 8.44 -17.14
N HIS A 87 7.27 9.25 -16.08
CA HIS A 87 6.55 8.98 -14.84
C HIS A 87 5.67 10.14 -14.41
N GLN A 88 4.62 9.83 -13.64
CA GLN A 88 3.70 10.82 -13.08
C GLN A 88 3.23 10.42 -11.68
N SER A 89 2.94 11.42 -10.85
CA SER A 89 2.30 11.22 -9.55
C SER A 89 0.80 11.38 -9.69
N ALA A 90 0.05 10.39 -9.21
CA ALA A 90 -1.42 10.40 -9.16
C ALA A 90 -1.98 11.07 -7.87
N GLY A 91 -1.11 11.61 -7.02
CA GLY A 91 -1.52 12.12 -5.71
C GLY A 91 -1.46 11.07 -4.62
N GLY A 92 -2.57 10.78 -3.94
CA GLY A 92 -2.63 9.83 -2.84
C GLY A 92 -2.98 8.39 -3.23
N TRP A 93 -2.98 7.50 -2.25
CA TRP A 93 -3.30 6.08 -2.46
C TRP A 93 -4.74 5.83 -2.93
N GLY A 94 -5.70 6.62 -2.47
CA GLY A 94 -7.09 6.56 -2.96
C GLY A 94 -7.21 7.00 -4.42
N ASP A 95 -6.42 8.02 -4.80
CA ASP A 95 -6.46 8.61 -6.14
C ASP A 95 -5.90 7.64 -7.19
N ILE A 96 -4.74 7.01 -6.91
CA ILE A 96 -4.08 6.11 -7.87
C ILE A 96 -4.94 4.91 -8.24
N ASN A 97 -5.63 4.28 -7.27
CA ASN A 97 -6.50 3.13 -7.57
C ASN A 97 -7.66 3.53 -8.50
N GLY A 98 -8.30 4.65 -8.22
CA GLY A 98 -9.37 5.21 -9.06
C GLY A 98 -8.89 5.57 -10.46
N GLN A 99 -7.73 6.22 -10.56
CA GLN A 99 -7.12 6.60 -11.83
C GLN A 99 -6.79 5.38 -12.68
N ILE A 100 -6.05 4.40 -12.15
CA ILE A 100 -5.65 3.19 -12.89
C ILE A 100 -6.88 2.39 -13.36
N ASN A 101 -7.92 2.22 -12.51
CA ASN A 101 -9.16 1.56 -12.94
C ASN A 101 -9.84 2.30 -14.09
N THR A 102 -9.82 3.64 -14.09
CA THR A 102 -10.37 4.46 -15.16
C THR A 102 -9.57 4.30 -16.46
N GLU A 103 -8.24 4.31 -16.37
CA GLU A 103 -7.34 4.15 -17.50
C GLU A 103 -7.43 2.75 -18.13
N ILE A 104 -7.56 1.69 -17.30
CA ILE A 104 -7.84 0.31 -17.76
C ILE A 104 -9.17 0.26 -18.51
N ALA A 105 -10.25 0.86 -17.94
CA ALA A 105 -11.55 0.92 -18.60
C ALA A 105 -11.50 1.73 -19.91
N GLY A 106 -10.67 2.77 -19.97
CA GLY A 106 -10.40 3.60 -21.14
C GLY A 106 -9.48 2.93 -22.17
N LYS A 107 -8.92 1.75 -21.89
CA LYS A 107 -7.95 1.02 -22.72
C LYS A 107 -6.69 1.85 -23.01
N ASN A 108 -6.16 2.45 -21.97
CA ASN A 108 -4.94 3.23 -21.97
C ASN A 108 -4.29 3.23 -20.57
N PRO A 109 -4.02 2.04 -19.96
CA PRO A 109 -3.32 1.98 -18.68
C PRO A 109 -1.86 2.42 -18.85
N PRO A 110 -1.17 2.88 -17.77
CA PRO A 110 0.26 3.01 -17.78
C PRO A 110 0.92 1.63 -17.87
N ASN A 111 2.19 1.57 -18.28
CA ASN A 111 2.92 0.30 -18.34
C ASN A 111 3.26 -0.24 -16.94
N ILE A 112 3.58 0.66 -15.98
CA ILE A 112 3.90 0.30 -14.60
C ILE A 112 3.05 1.15 -13.66
N ALA A 113 2.57 0.53 -12.58
CA ALA A 113 1.85 1.25 -11.53
C ALA A 113 2.27 0.81 -10.13
N TYR A 114 2.24 1.79 -9.18
CA TYR A 114 2.17 1.49 -7.75
C TYR A 114 0.86 0.79 -7.44
N CYS A 115 0.93 -0.24 -6.63
CA CYS A 115 -0.25 -1.00 -6.26
C CYS A 115 -0.15 -1.61 -4.86
N TYR A 116 -1.31 -1.91 -4.29
CA TYR A 116 -1.49 -2.89 -3.24
C TYR A 116 -2.07 -4.20 -3.83
N PRO A 117 -1.97 -5.34 -3.13
CA PRO A 117 -2.50 -6.61 -3.65
C PRO A 117 -3.99 -6.55 -4.03
N ASP A 118 -4.82 -5.88 -3.25
CA ASP A 118 -6.24 -5.72 -3.53
C ASP A 118 -6.54 -4.84 -4.76
N HIS A 119 -5.67 -3.85 -5.07
CA HIS A 119 -5.74 -3.09 -6.32
C HIS A 119 -5.50 -4.00 -7.53
N VAL A 120 -4.44 -4.81 -7.48
CA VAL A 120 -4.09 -5.75 -8.55
C VAL A 120 -5.21 -6.75 -8.81
N ALA A 121 -5.86 -7.26 -7.77
CA ALA A 121 -7.00 -8.14 -7.93
C ALA A 121 -8.15 -7.48 -8.70
N MET A 122 -8.35 -6.16 -8.55
CA MET A 122 -9.32 -5.39 -9.34
C MET A 122 -8.86 -5.19 -10.78
N TYR A 123 -7.60 -4.82 -10.99
CA TYR A 123 -7.03 -4.63 -12.34
C TYR A 123 -7.07 -5.93 -13.16
N ASN A 124 -6.86 -7.07 -12.50
CA ASN A 124 -6.84 -8.39 -13.14
C ASN A 124 -8.22 -8.90 -13.55
N ILE A 125 -9.33 -8.29 -13.11
CA ILE A 125 -10.68 -8.57 -13.64
C ILE A 125 -10.73 -8.30 -15.15
N ALA A 126 -10.03 -7.26 -15.62
CA ALA A 126 -9.89 -6.92 -17.02
C ALA A 126 -8.74 -7.67 -17.72
N LYS A 127 -8.03 -8.57 -17.01
CA LYS A 127 -6.77 -9.20 -17.46
C LYS A 127 -5.68 -8.16 -17.84
N ALA A 128 -5.71 -7.04 -17.16
CA ALA A 128 -4.81 -5.93 -17.43
C ALA A 128 -3.45 -6.09 -16.73
N VAL A 129 -3.24 -7.11 -15.91
CA VAL A 129 -1.98 -7.33 -15.18
C VAL A 129 -1.20 -8.47 -15.81
N VAL A 130 0.07 -8.23 -16.10
CA VAL A 130 1.00 -9.23 -16.61
C VAL A 130 1.55 -10.06 -15.44
N THR A 131 1.59 -11.39 -15.57
CA THR A 131 2.27 -12.26 -14.61
C THR A 131 3.78 -12.19 -14.81
N LEU A 132 4.52 -12.25 -13.71
CA LEU A 132 5.97 -12.01 -13.70
C LEU A 132 6.82 -13.29 -13.70
N ASP A 133 6.19 -14.47 -13.57
CA ASP A 133 6.88 -15.75 -13.42
C ASP A 133 7.89 -16.00 -14.57
N ASP A 134 7.48 -15.85 -15.83
CA ASP A 134 8.32 -16.05 -16.99
C ASP A 134 9.52 -15.08 -17.04
N PHE A 135 9.29 -13.83 -16.59
CA PHE A 135 10.36 -12.83 -16.50
C PHE A 135 11.33 -13.17 -15.39
N ILE A 136 10.84 -13.51 -14.19
CA ILE A 136 11.65 -13.84 -13.02
C ILE A 136 12.57 -15.03 -13.31
N ASP A 137 12.09 -16.04 -14.03
CA ASP A 137 12.79 -17.29 -14.28
C ASP A 137 13.60 -17.29 -15.58
N SER A 138 13.50 -16.23 -16.39
CA SER A 138 14.18 -16.13 -17.69
C SER A 138 15.70 -16.23 -17.55
N LYS A 139 16.32 -17.02 -18.43
CA LYS A 139 17.78 -17.14 -18.56
C LYS A 139 18.32 -16.43 -19.82
N VAL A 140 17.46 -15.67 -20.49
CA VAL A 140 17.85 -14.89 -21.70
C VAL A 140 18.81 -13.79 -21.29
N GLN A 141 19.92 -13.70 -22.02
CA GLN A 141 20.98 -12.74 -21.75
C GLN A 141 20.70 -11.41 -22.44
N VAL A 142 20.84 -10.34 -21.68
CA VAL A 142 20.86 -8.97 -22.19
C VAL A 142 22.27 -8.66 -22.65
N LYS A 143 22.41 -8.12 -23.87
CA LYS A 143 23.70 -7.73 -24.45
C LYS A 143 23.71 -6.25 -24.80
N ASN A 144 24.86 -5.60 -24.57
CA ASN A 144 25.09 -4.25 -25.06
C ASN A 144 25.34 -4.23 -26.61
N ALA A 145 25.50 -3.03 -27.16
CA ALA A 145 25.74 -2.85 -28.59
C ALA A 145 27.02 -3.55 -29.11
N ASP A 146 27.99 -3.81 -28.25
CA ASP A 146 29.23 -4.52 -28.56
C ASP A 146 29.09 -6.04 -28.48
N GLY A 147 27.89 -6.54 -28.09
CA GLY A 147 27.57 -7.97 -27.94
C GLY A 147 28.02 -8.57 -26.61
N GLU A 148 28.49 -7.78 -25.65
CA GLU A 148 28.87 -8.22 -24.32
C GLU A 148 27.62 -8.42 -23.47
N VAL A 149 27.58 -9.51 -22.68
CA VAL A 149 26.52 -9.81 -21.75
C VAL A 149 26.61 -8.84 -20.56
N ILE A 150 25.58 -8.04 -20.35
CA ILE A 150 25.48 -7.11 -19.21
C ILE A 150 24.70 -7.70 -18.03
N GLU A 151 23.65 -8.47 -18.31
CA GLU A 151 22.89 -9.20 -17.28
C GLU A 151 22.00 -10.27 -17.94
N THR A 152 21.15 -10.95 -17.15
CA THR A 152 20.02 -11.75 -17.63
C THR A 152 18.71 -10.99 -17.49
N ILE A 153 17.71 -11.29 -18.32
CA ILE A 153 16.35 -10.74 -18.13
C ILE A 153 15.80 -11.13 -16.76
N GLY A 154 15.95 -12.41 -16.38
CA GLY A 154 15.47 -12.92 -15.11
C GLY A 154 16.34 -12.54 -13.90
N LEU A 155 15.86 -12.94 -12.73
CA LEU A 155 16.61 -12.81 -11.49
C LEU A 155 17.60 -13.95 -11.31
N THR A 156 18.75 -13.65 -10.74
CA THR A 156 19.67 -14.70 -10.25
C THR A 156 19.11 -15.33 -8.97
N ASP A 157 19.64 -16.48 -8.58
CA ASP A 157 19.23 -17.13 -7.34
C ASP A 157 19.61 -16.28 -6.11
N GLU A 158 20.74 -15.56 -6.19
CA GLU A 158 21.17 -14.60 -5.16
C GLU A 158 20.21 -13.40 -5.06
N GLN A 159 19.79 -12.82 -6.20
CA GLN A 159 18.82 -11.72 -6.21
C GLN A 159 17.46 -12.16 -5.62
N LYS A 160 17.00 -13.39 -5.97
CA LYS A 160 15.75 -13.92 -5.38
C LYS A 160 15.87 -14.14 -3.86
N ALA A 161 17.00 -14.66 -3.41
CA ALA A 161 17.27 -14.92 -1.99
C ALA A 161 17.44 -13.64 -1.17
N ASP A 162 17.81 -12.54 -1.80
CA ASP A 162 18.02 -11.23 -1.15
C ASP A 162 16.70 -10.52 -0.80
N PHE A 163 15.58 -10.88 -1.42
CA PHE A 163 14.29 -10.30 -1.04
C PHE A 163 13.85 -10.78 0.35
N VAL A 164 13.40 -9.86 1.19
CA VAL A 164 12.71 -10.18 2.44
C VAL A 164 11.52 -11.06 2.13
N LYS A 165 11.51 -12.29 2.69
CA LYS A 165 10.53 -13.31 2.32
C LYS A 165 9.08 -12.86 2.45
N SER A 166 8.71 -12.20 3.54
CA SER A 166 7.33 -11.72 3.75
C SER A 166 6.88 -10.73 2.68
N TYR A 167 7.80 -9.92 2.15
CA TYR A 167 7.50 -8.96 1.08
C TYR A 167 7.43 -9.60 -0.28
N TRP A 168 8.28 -10.61 -0.54
CA TRP A 168 8.22 -11.41 -1.76
C TRP A 168 6.90 -12.16 -1.86
N ASP A 169 6.47 -12.82 -0.77
CA ASP A 169 5.26 -13.63 -0.73
C ASP A 169 3.98 -12.80 -1.03
N GLU A 170 4.00 -11.48 -0.82
CA GLU A 170 2.88 -10.61 -1.19
C GLU A 170 2.57 -10.62 -2.69
N GLY A 171 3.56 -10.90 -3.53
CA GLY A 171 3.39 -10.97 -4.99
C GLY A 171 2.51 -12.13 -5.46
N THR A 172 2.20 -13.11 -4.59
CA THR A 172 1.49 -14.36 -4.92
C THR A 172 0.17 -14.58 -4.17
N VAL A 173 -0.36 -13.57 -3.48
CA VAL A 173 -1.54 -13.71 -2.58
C VAL A 173 -2.89 -13.78 -3.32
N TYR A 174 -2.89 -14.10 -4.61
CA TYR A 174 -4.06 -14.03 -5.50
C TYR A 174 -4.80 -15.37 -5.66
N GLY A 175 -4.29 -16.44 -5.03
CA GLY A 175 -4.94 -17.75 -4.97
C GLY A 175 -4.72 -18.65 -6.19
N ASP A 176 -3.81 -18.28 -7.09
CA ASP A 176 -3.43 -19.05 -8.30
C ASP A 176 -1.92 -19.32 -8.38
N ASP A 177 -1.19 -19.03 -7.30
CA ASP A 177 0.27 -19.21 -7.15
C ASP A 177 1.11 -18.48 -8.22
N LYS A 178 0.53 -17.44 -8.87
CA LYS A 178 1.22 -16.59 -9.85
C LYS A 178 1.78 -15.33 -9.20
N MET A 179 2.95 -14.90 -9.68
CA MET A 179 3.58 -13.65 -9.27
C MET A 179 3.03 -12.49 -10.10
N TYR A 180 2.39 -11.52 -9.47
CA TYR A 180 1.79 -10.36 -10.14
C TYR A 180 2.47 -9.04 -9.81
N THR A 181 3.26 -9.00 -8.74
CA THR A 181 3.90 -7.76 -8.29
C THR A 181 5.30 -8.01 -7.77
N MET A 182 6.18 -7.00 -7.95
CA MET A 182 7.46 -6.94 -7.24
C MET A 182 7.37 -5.95 -6.08
N PRO A 183 7.84 -6.28 -4.87
CA PRO A 183 7.87 -5.34 -3.77
C PRO A 183 8.88 -4.22 -4.06
N LEU A 184 8.50 -2.96 -3.82
CA LEU A 184 9.39 -1.82 -4.04
C LEU A 184 9.90 -1.22 -2.73
N SER A 185 9.00 -0.96 -1.79
CA SER A 185 9.33 -0.47 -0.45
C SER A 185 8.18 -0.78 0.49
N LYS A 186 8.45 -0.97 1.77
CA LYS A 186 7.43 -1.43 2.72
C LYS A 186 7.32 -0.53 3.93
N SER A 187 6.13 -0.49 4.50
CA SER A 187 5.83 0.12 5.78
C SER A 187 4.93 -0.81 6.59
N THR A 188 4.67 -0.43 7.83
CA THR A 188 3.75 -1.14 8.71
C THR A 188 3.12 -0.15 9.68
N GLU A 189 2.19 -0.58 10.49
CA GLU A 189 1.71 0.20 11.63
C GLU A 189 2.67 0.07 12.81
N VAL A 190 2.96 1.19 13.46
CA VAL A 190 3.76 1.28 14.68
C VAL A 190 3.03 2.10 15.73
N LEU A 191 3.37 1.88 16.99
CA LEU A 191 2.90 2.67 18.12
C LEU A 191 3.89 3.82 18.39
N TYR A 192 3.49 5.04 18.10
CA TYR A 192 4.14 6.26 18.57
C TYR A 192 3.64 6.59 19.96
N TYR A 193 4.51 7.06 20.85
CA TYR A 193 4.10 7.46 22.20
C TYR A 193 4.90 8.67 22.68
N ASP A 194 4.30 9.50 23.50
CA ASP A 194 4.95 10.61 24.19
C ASP A 194 5.90 10.05 25.27
N LYS A 195 7.16 9.85 24.89
CA LYS A 195 8.17 9.28 25.78
C LYS A 195 8.38 10.15 27.01
N THR A 196 8.37 11.48 26.87
CA THR A 196 8.51 12.43 27.96
C THR A 196 7.39 12.26 28.99
N PHE A 197 6.16 12.14 28.54
CA PHE A 197 5.00 11.91 29.41
C PHE A 197 5.05 10.53 30.08
N PHE A 198 5.43 9.50 29.33
CA PHE A 198 5.55 8.13 29.86
C PHE A 198 6.59 8.04 30.97
N GLU A 199 7.76 8.64 30.78
CA GLU A 199 8.83 8.70 31.79
C GLU A 199 8.42 9.49 33.02
N ALA A 200 7.81 10.67 32.83
CA ALA A 200 7.34 11.52 33.94
C ALA A 200 6.27 10.84 34.81
N ASN A 201 5.48 9.94 34.26
CA ASN A 201 4.39 9.26 34.95
C ASN A 201 4.69 7.78 35.24
N ASN A 202 5.90 7.31 35.03
CA ASN A 202 6.32 5.90 35.20
C ASN A 202 5.42 4.91 34.47
N LEU A 203 4.96 5.27 33.26
CA LEU A 203 4.19 4.38 32.39
C LEU A 203 5.15 3.47 31.61
N LYS A 204 4.69 2.25 31.36
CA LYS A 204 5.39 1.29 30.48
C LYS A 204 4.75 1.33 29.10
N VAL A 205 5.59 1.17 28.08
CA VAL A 205 5.12 1.00 26.70
C VAL A 205 4.41 -0.35 26.59
N PRO A 206 3.13 -0.37 26.16
CA PRO A 206 2.36 -1.61 26.11
C PRO A 206 2.84 -2.53 24.97
N THR A 207 2.95 -3.81 25.25
CA THR A 207 3.30 -4.86 24.29
C THR A 207 2.09 -5.73 23.92
N THR A 208 1.05 -5.71 24.75
CA THR A 208 -0.22 -6.40 24.51
C THR A 208 -1.39 -5.42 24.50
N TRP A 209 -2.52 -5.83 23.90
CA TRP A 209 -3.73 -5.03 23.92
C TRP A 209 -4.26 -4.81 25.34
N ASP A 210 -4.13 -5.80 26.22
CA ASP A 210 -4.56 -5.67 27.62
C ASP A 210 -3.72 -4.59 28.32
N GLU A 211 -2.39 -4.62 28.18
CA GLU A 211 -1.51 -3.58 28.72
C GLU A 211 -1.81 -2.19 28.13
N LEU A 212 -2.19 -2.12 26.82
CA LEU A 212 -2.61 -0.86 26.21
C LEU A 212 -3.84 -0.27 26.93
N TRP A 213 -4.86 -1.09 27.20
CA TRP A 213 -6.07 -0.61 27.86
C TRP A 213 -5.83 -0.22 29.33
N GLU A 214 -4.93 -0.93 30.02
CA GLU A 214 -4.48 -0.52 31.36
C GLU A 214 -3.73 0.82 31.30
N THR A 215 -2.89 1.02 30.30
CA THR A 215 -2.17 2.29 30.08
C THR A 215 -3.15 3.41 29.74
N CYS A 216 -4.14 3.16 28.88
CA CYS A 216 -5.21 4.12 28.60
C CYS A 216 -5.99 4.53 29.86
N ALA A 217 -6.29 3.58 30.74
CA ALA A 217 -6.97 3.88 32.01
C ALA A 217 -6.12 4.79 32.92
N LYS A 218 -4.80 4.54 33.00
CA LYS A 218 -3.87 5.39 33.77
C LYS A 218 -3.76 6.79 33.19
N ILE A 219 -3.60 6.90 31.86
CA ILE A 219 -3.56 8.21 31.18
C ILE A 219 -4.87 8.97 31.40
N LYS A 220 -6.02 8.31 31.28
CA LYS A 220 -7.32 8.93 31.50
C LYS A 220 -7.53 9.43 32.92
N ALA A 221 -6.90 8.79 33.91
CA ALA A 221 -6.91 9.25 35.28
C ALA A 221 -6.05 10.52 35.50
N ILE A 222 -5.00 10.70 34.71
CA ILE A 222 -4.11 11.88 34.76
C ILE A 222 -4.71 13.04 33.93
N ALA A 223 -5.21 12.72 32.73
CA ALA A 223 -5.74 13.68 31.76
C ALA A 223 -7.17 13.27 31.33
N PRO A 224 -8.21 13.57 32.15
CA PRO A 224 -9.57 13.05 31.97
C PRO A 224 -10.27 13.53 30.68
N ASP A 225 -9.88 14.69 30.14
CA ASP A 225 -10.51 15.29 28.96
C ASP A 225 -9.87 14.85 27.65
N ASP A 226 -8.63 14.29 27.68
CA ASP A 226 -7.86 13.90 26.53
C ASP A 226 -8.18 12.48 26.05
N TYR A 227 -7.69 12.12 24.87
CA TYR A 227 -7.69 10.76 24.35
C TYR A 227 -6.35 10.07 24.67
N PRO A 228 -6.31 8.97 25.45
CA PRO A 228 -5.08 8.21 25.62
C PRO A 228 -4.44 7.74 24.30
N LEU A 229 -5.26 7.32 23.33
CA LEU A 229 -4.82 6.72 22.07
C LEU A 229 -5.54 7.35 20.88
N GLY A 230 -4.78 7.65 19.82
CA GLY A 230 -5.27 7.83 18.47
C GLY A 230 -4.96 6.58 17.64
N TYR A 231 -5.86 6.17 16.75
CA TYR A 231 -5.60 5.07 15.81
C TYR A 231 -6.03 5.48 14.41
N ASP A 232 -5.09 5.52 13.49
CA ASP A 232 -5.38 5.72 12.08
C ASP A 232 -5.72 4.37 11.41
N ALA A 233 -6.53 4.38 10.34
CA ALA A 233 -6.92 3.20 9.55
C ALA A 233 -7.70 2.11 10.33
N GLU A 234 -8.98 2.33 10.57
CA GLU A 234 -9.90 1.42 11.29
C GLU A 234 -10.02 0.04 10.63
N ASP A 235 -9.95 -0.01 9.30
CA ASP A 235 -9.95 -1.24 8.51
C ASP A 235 -8.71 -2.09 8.80
N ASN A 236 -7.53 -1.49 8.82
CA ASN A 236 -6.29 -2.17 9.19
C ASN A 236 -6.32 -2.70 10.61
N TRP A 237 -6.86 -1.90 11.56
CA TRP A 237 -7.01 -2.35 12.93
C TRP A 237 -7.90 -3.59 13.04
N PHE A 238 -9.06 -3.57 12.36
CA PHE A 238 -9.95 -4.72 12.32
C PHE A 238 -9.25 -5.95 11.73
N ILE A 239 -8.58 -5.79 10.58
CA ILE A 239 -7.89 -6.88 9.88
C ILE A 239 -6.74 -7.44 10.72
N THR A 240 -5.95 -6.57 11.34
CA THR A 240 -4.86 -6.95 12.24
C THR A 240 -5.36 -7.76 13.43
N LEU A 241 -6.47 -7.36 14.05
CA LEU A 241 -7.07 -8.13 15.14
C LEU A 241 -7.62 -9.49 14.68
N CYS A 242 -8.19 -9.58 13.47
CA CYS A 242 -8.60 -10.86 12.89
C CYS A 242 -7.39 -11.81 12.76
N GLU A 243 -6.28 -11.31 12.22
CA GLU A 243 -5.06 -12.10 12.02
C GLU A 243 -4.43 -12.51 13.36
N GLN A 244 -4.25 -11.58 14.30
CA GLN A 244 -3.68 -11.87 15.62
C GLN A 244 -4.52 -12.85 16.43
N LYS A 245 -5.84 -12.85 16.26
CA LYS A 245 -6.77 -13.77 16.94
C LYS A 245 -7.01 -15.08 16.15
N GLY A 246 -6.51 -15.18 14.91
CA GLY A 246 -6.75 -16.33 14.04
C GLY A 246 -8.23 -16.51 13.69
N SER A 247 -9.02 -15.42 13.65
CA SER A 247 -10.49 -15.49 13.52
C SER A 247 -10.99 -15.37 12.08
N GLY A 248 -10.09 -15.08 11.14
CA GLY A 248 -10.38 -14.95 9.72
C GLY A 248 -11.03 -13.60 9.36
N PHE A 249 -10.45 -12.96 8.33
CA PHE A 249 -11.00 -11.78 7.67
C PHE A 249 -11.58 -12.17 6.30
N THR A 250 -10.72 -12.57 5.38
CA THR A 250 -11.08 -13.03 4.03
C THR A 250 -10.24 -14.24 3.63
N SER A 251 -10.57 -14.87 2.50
CA SER A 251 -9.77 -15.92 1.85
C SER A 251 -9.89 -15.77 0.34
N ALA A 252 -8.82 -16.00 -0.40
CA ALA A 252 -8.84 -16.03 -1.87
C ALA A 252 -9.32 -17.38 -2.44
N LYS A 253 -9.56 -18.39 -1.60
CA LYS A 253 -10.04 -19.72 -2.03
C LYS A 253 -11.39 -19.61 -2.74
N ASP A 254 -11.57 -20.45 -3.74
CA ASP A 254 -12.83 -20.57 -4.51
C ASP A 254 -13.33 -19.24 -5.08
N GLY A 255 -12.39 -18.33 -5.44
CA GLY A 255 -12.71 -17.02 -6.01
C GLY A 255 -13.01 -15.94 -4.99
N GLY A 256 -12.83 -16.22 -3.72
CA GLY A 256 -12.96 -15.27 -2.63
C GLY A 256 -14.06 -15.59 -1.62
N GLN A 257 -13.75 -15.40 -0.36
CA GLN A 257 -14.66 -15.65 0.77
C GLN A 257 -14.56 -14.54 1.79
N TYR A 258 -15.68 -14.11 2.34
CA TYR A 258 -15.78 -13.14 3.43
C TYR A 258 -15.99 -13.85 4.76
N LEU A 259 -14.93 -13.98 5.55
CA LEU A 259 -14.91 -14.75 6.79
C LEU A 259 -15.16 -13.91 8.03
N PHE A 260 -15.17 -12.60 7.91
CA PHE A 260 -15.15 -11.68 9.03
C PHE A 260 -16.43 -11.67 9.89
N ASP A 261 -17.58 -12.13 9.36
CA ASP A 261 -18.83 -12.26 10.14
C ASP A 261 -18.81 -13.52 11.01
N ASN A 262 -18.13 -13.44 12.14
CA ASN A 262 -17.99 -14.54 13.10
C ASN A 262 -18.05 -14.05 14.55
N ALA A 263 -18.22 -14.98 15.50
CA ALA A 263 -18.40 -14.66 16.91
C ALA A 263 -17.18 -13.94 17.54
N THR A 264 -15.96 -14.33 17.17
CA THR A 264 -14.73 -13.72 17.70
C THR A 264 -14.61 -12.27 17.28
N ASN A 265 -14.86 -11.97 16.01
CA ASN A 265 -14.78 -10.61 15.48
C ASN A 265 -15.86 -9.70 16.08
N LYS A 266 -17.08 -10.20 16.24
CA LYS A 266 -18.16 -9.47 16.95
C LYS A 266 -17.78 -9.16 18.40
N ALA A 267 -17.14 -10.10 19.08
CA ALA A 267 -16.73 -9.94 20.46
C ALA A 267 -15.68 -8.82 20.60
N PHE A 268 -14.62 -8.81 19.80
CA PHE A 268 -13.60 -7.76 19.91
C PHE A 268 -14.13 -6.38 19.48
N VAL A 269 -14.99 -6.29 18.47
CA VAL A 269 -15.60 -5.00 18.09
C VAL A 269 -16.49 -4.45 19.21
N LYS A 270 -17.23 -5.33 19.91
CA LYS A 270 -18.01 -4.95 21.09
C LYS A 270 -17.12 -4.46 22.23
N GLU A 271 -15.98 -5.11 22.44
CA GLU A 271 -14.99 -4.71 23.43
C GLU A 271 -14.41 -3.32 23.12
N LEU A 272 -13.98 -3.09 21.86
CA LEU A 272 -13.51 -1.78 21.39
C LEU A 272 -14.58 -0.69 21.58
N GLN A 273 -15.86 -0.97 21.29
CA GLN A 273 -16.94 -0.04 21.58
C GLN A 273 -17.00 0.32 23.07
N GLY A 274 -16.74 -0.66 23.96
CA GLY A 274 -16.66 -0.42 25.40
C GLY A 274 -15.54 0.54 25.80
N TYR A 275 -14.35 0.39 25.21
CA TYR A 275 -13.21 1.29 25.44
C TYR A 275 -13.43 2.67 24.82
N TYR A 276 -14.02 2.74 23.64
CA TYR A 276 -14.40 4.01 23.01
C TYR A 276 -15.37 4.82 23.90
N LYS A 277 -16.40 4.18 24.46
CA LYS A 277 -17.34 4.81 25.38
C LYS A 277 -16.70 5.31 26.69
N LYS A 278 -15.56 4.73 27.09
CA LYS A 278 -14.75 5.23 28.21
C LYS A 278 -13.85 6.42 27.80
N GLY A 279 -13.84 6.79 26.52
CA GLY A 279 -12.99 7.85 25.98
C GLY A 279 -11.50 7.48 25.94
N TYR A 280 -11.17 6.19 25.82
CA TYR A 280 -9.77 5.71 25.80
C TYR A 280 -9.09 5.96 24.48
N PHE A 281 -9.83 6.07 23.41
CA PHE A 281 -9.27 6.34 22.07
C PHE A 281 -10.24 7.11 21.17
N THR A 282 -9.68 7.66 20.10
CA THR A 282 -10.41 8.08 18.90
C THR A 282 -9.72 7.49 17.66
N THR A 283 -10.37 7.59 16.51
CA THR A 283 -9.80 7.12 15.23
C THR A 283 -9.76 8.26 14.21
N GLN A 284 -9.03 8.05 13.12
CA GLN A 284 -8.92 9.03 12.05
C GLN A 284 -10.30 9.51 11.56
N GLU A 285 -11.18 8.59 11.22
CA GLU A 285 -12.49 8.92 10.67
C GLU A 285 -13.45 9.53 11.71
N LEU A 286 -13.43 9.05 12.96
CA LEU A 286 -14.25 9.60 14.04
C LEU A 286 -13.78 11.00 14.48
N TYR A 287 -12.49 11.28 14.34
CA TYR A 287 -11.92 12.60 14.58
C TYR A 287 -12.07 13.53 13.36
N GLY A 288 -12.10 12.98 12.16
CA GLY A 288 -12.21 13.70 10.89
C GLY A 288 -10.87 14.18 10.31
N ALA A 289 -9.75 13.73 10.88
CA ALA A 289 -8.39 13.99 10.39
C ALA A 289 -7.43 12.93 10.96
N TYR A 290 -6.19 12.89 10.48
CA TYR A 290 -5.15 12.02 11.06
C TYR A 290 -4.97 12.31 12.56
N THR A 291 -4.93 11.25 13.37
CA THR A 291 -4.77 11.38 14.82
C THR A 291 -3.38 11.87 15.24
N SER A 292 -2.41 11.86 14.32
CA SER A 292 -1.14 12.55 14.48
C SER A 292 -1.31 14.04 14.82
N ASN A 293 -2.36 14.72 14.33
CA ASN A 293 -2.64 16.10 14.69
C ASN A 293 -2.91 16.25 16.20
N LEU A 294 -3.67 15.32 16.79
CA LEU A 294 -3.89 15.27 18.24
C LEU A 294 -2.62 14.92 19.02
N PHE A 295 -1.72 14.16 18.40
CA PHE A 295 -0.49 13.72 19.03
C PHE A 295 0.57 14.83 19.06
N VAL A 296 0.77 15.56 17.94
CA VAL A 296 1.85 16.55 17.80
C VAL A 296 1.43 17.98 18.14
N GLU A 297 0.20 18.40 17.82
CA GLU A 297 -0.23 19.80 17.96
C GLU A 297 -0.64 20.17 19.39
N GLN A 298 -1.04 19.19 20.21
CA GLN A 298 -1.39 19.36 21.63
C GLN A 298 -2.35 20.54 21.90
N THR A 299 -3.33 20.74 21.03
CA THR A 299 -4.35 21.77 21.14
C THR A 299 -5.37 21.43 22.24
N ASP A 300 -6.65 21.78 22.08
CA ASP A 300 -7.71 21.59 23.11
C ASP A 300 -7.86 20.15 23.63
N LYS A 301 -7.52 19.15 22.80
CA LYS A 301 -7.40 17.72 23.17
C LYS A 301 -6.16 17.16 22.56
N ARG A 302 -5.55 16.18 23.21
CA ARG A 302 -4.36 15.50 22.72
C ARG A 302 -4.47 13.98 22.80
N CYS A 303 -3.57 13.29 22.08
CA CYS A 303 -3.26 11.88 22.30
C CYS A 303 -1.86 11.75 22.91
N TYR A 304 -1.67 10.69 23.70
CA TYR A 304 -0.37 10.33 24.30
C TYR A 304 0.26 9.13 23.61
N MET A 305 -0.55 8.40 22.87
CA MET A 305 -0.17 7.32 21.98
C MET A 305 -0.88 7.51 20.64
N CYS A 306 -0.22 7.14 19.54
CA CYS A 306 -0.81 7.17 18.21
C CYS A 306 -0.35 5.92 17.45
N VAL A 307 -1.28 5.14 16.91
CA VAL A 307 -0.95 4.08 15.95
C VAL A 307 -1.15 4.63 14.54
N GLY A 308 -0.10 4.54 13.75
CA GLY A 308 -0.09 4.99 12.38
C GLY A 308 1.04 4.34 11.57
N SER A 309 1.10 4.64 10.28
CA SER A 309 2.11 4.08 9.39
C SER A 309 3.54 4.50 9.78
N SER A 310 4.48 3.57 9.72
CA SER A 310 5.92 3.87 9.86
C SER A 310 6.42 4.83 8.76
N GLY A 311 5.84 4.77 7.56
CA GLY A 311 6.12 5.72 6.47
C GLY A 311 5.59 7.14 6.73
N GLY A 312 4.76 7.33 7.78
CA GLY A 312 4.25 8.62 8.25
C GLY A 312 5.06 9.26 9.36
N ALA A 313 6.23 8.75 9.70
CA ALA A 313 7.03 9.18 10.85
C ALA A 313 7.29 10.71 10.89
N SER A 314 7.50 11.35 9.74
CA SER A 314 7.71 12.80 9.66
C SER A 314 6.53 13.63 10.17
N TYR A 315 5.31 13.08 10.18
CA TYR A 315 4.10 13.72 10.69
C TYR A 315 3.84 13.44 12.17
N GLN A 316 4.68 12.62 12.81
CA GLN A 316 4.59 12.24 14.22
C GLN A 316 5.60 12.98 15.10
N MET A 317 6.36 13.91 14.53
CA MET A 317 7.29 14.75 15.28
C MET A 317 6.56 16.01 15.73
N SER A 318 6.60 16.31 17.03
CA SER A 318 6.13 17.62 17.51
C SER A 318 6.95 18.72 16.81
N ASN A 319 6.25 19.72 16.26
CA ASN A 319 6.93 20.85 15.64
C ASN A 319 7.87 21.52 16.66
N GLY A 320 9.11 21.76 16.27
CA GLY A 320 10.11 22.44 17.09
C GLY A 320 9.86 23.95 17.23
N ASP A 321 8.60 24.37 17.43
CA ASP A 321 8.18 25.77 17.63
C ASP A 321 8.46 26.28 19.05
N THR A 322 9.30 25.56 19.81
CA THR A 322 9.85 26.09 21.04
C THR A 322 10.90 27.16 20.72
N PRO A 323 11.03 28.24 21.55
CA PRO A 323 11.96 29.34 21.28
C PRO A 323 13.43 28.93 21.10
N ASP A 324 13.81 27.76 21.58
CA ASP A 324 15.15 27.17 21.44
C ASP A 324 15.26 26.12 20.32
N GLY A 325 14.17 25.90 19.54
CA GLY A 325 14.13 24.91 18.46
C GLY A 325 14.08 23.46 18.92
N SER A 326 13.82 23.21 20.22
CA SER A 326 13.60 21.85 20.73
C SER A 326 12.19 21.36 20.42
N PHE A 327 12.00 20.03 20.39
CA PHE A 327 10.64 19.44 20.29
C PHE A 327 9.89 19.64 21.61
N ALA A 328 8.57 19.81 21.54
CA ALA A 328 7.72 19.95 22.72
C ALA A 328 7.80 18.71 23.65
N PHE A 329 8.03 17.54 23.08
CA PHE A 329 8.26 16.27 23.78
C PHE A 329 9.08 15.32 22.90
N GLU A 330 9.70 14.32 23.51
CA GLU A 330 10.39 13.23 22.82
C GLU A 330 9.39 12.14 22.43
N VAL A 331 9.40 11.75 21.16
CA VAL A 331 8.56 10.66 20.64
C VAL A 331 9.33 9.34 20.70
N GLY A 332 8.72 8.32 21.28
CA GLY A 332 9.18 6.94 21.18
C GLY A 332 8.38 6.16 20.15
N VAL A 333 9.01 5.12 19.59
CA VAL A 333 8.38 4.18 18.65
C VAL A 333 8.49 2.76 19.17
N ALA A 334 7.40 2.02 19.08
CA ALA A 334 7.34 0.61 19.43
C ALA A 334 6.50 -0.17 18.40
N PRO A 335 6.64 -1.51 18.34
CA PRO A 335 5.66 -2.33 17.63
C PRO A 335 4.26 -2.09 18.17
N ILE A 336 3.24 -2.27 17.32
CA ILE A 336 1.85 -2.25 17.81
C ILE A 336 1.63 -3.38 18.83
N PRO A 337 0.70 -3.20 19.78
CA PRO A 337 0.35 -4.25 20.74
C PRO A 337 -0.09 -5.54 20.07
N GLN A 338 0.21 -6.67 20.69
CA GLN A 338 -0.06 -8.00 20.16
C GLN A 338 -1.05 -8.76 21.06
N VAL A 339 -1.85 -9.66 20.48
CA VAL A 339 -2.61 -10.67 21.22
C VAL A 339 -1.65 -11.70 21.83
N ASN A 340 -0.61 -12.06 21.09
CA ASN A 340 0.45 -12.94 21.54
C ASN A 340 1.82 -12.39 21.09
N PRO A 341 2.60 -11.77 21.98
CA PRO A 341 3.92 -11.22 21.64
C PRO A 341 4.95 -12.24 21.13
N ASP A 342 4.78 -13.53 21.48
CA ASP A 342 5.68 -14.60 20.99
C ASP A 342 5.41 -14.96 19.52
N LYS A 343 4.28 -14.54 18.98
CA LYS A 343 3.87 -14.74 17.58
C LYS A 343 3.31 -13.45 17.02
N PRO A 344 4.15 -12.42 16.85
CA PRO A 344 3.69 -11.11 16.42
C PRO A 344 3.13 -11.16 14.99
N ARG A 345 2.03 -10.45 14.79
CA ARG A 345 1.42 -10.26 13.47
C ARG A 345 1.06 -8.80 13.29
N THR A 346 1.56 -8.20 12.23
CA THR A 346 1.30 -6.79 11.91
C THR A 346 1.06 -6.67 10.41
N ILE A 347 0.13 -5.80 10.03
CA ILE A 347 -0.20 -5.61 8.62
C ILE A 347 0.98 -5.01 7.86
N SER A 348 1.33 -5.61 6.72
CA SER A 348 2.27 -5.06 5.76
C SER A 348 1.60 -3.99 4.92
N GLN A 349 2.31 -2.92 4.66
CA GLN A 349 1.90 -1.78 3.85
C GLN A 349 3.04 -1.37 2.91
N GLY A 350 2.80 -0.35 2.09
CA GLY A 350 3.78 0.19 1.15
C GLY A 350 3.65 -0.40 -0.25
N PRO A 351 4.23 0.29 -1.24
CA PRO A 351 4.03 -0.03 -2.64
C PRO A 351 4.74 -1.29 -3.10
N SER A 352 4.01 -2.05 -3.91
CA SER A 352 4.56 -2.97 -4.89
C SER A 352 4.38 -2.38 -6.31
N LEU A 353 5.08 -2.93 -7.28
CA LEU A 353 4.98 -2.59 -8.69
C LEU A 353 4.27 -3.70 -9.45
N CYS A 354 3.28 -3.36 -10.25
CA CYS A 354 2.69 -4.25 -11.24
C CYS A 354 2.93 -3.72 -12.66
N ILE A 355 3.01 -4.64 -13.62
CA ILE A 355 3.07 -4.33 -15.05
C ILE A 355 1.68 -4.47 -15.62
N LEU A 356 1.22 -3.41 -16.29
CA LEU A 356 -0.11 -3.34 -16.85
C LEU A 356 -0.07 -3.43 -18.38
N GLN A 357 -1.17 -3.91 -18.95
CA GLN A 357 -1.33 -4.09 -20.39
C GLN A 357 -2.75 -3.84 -20.87
N ASP A 358 -2.86 -3.51 -22.14
CA ASP A 358 -4.08 -3.59 -22.92
C ASP A 358 -3.81 -4.25 -24.30
N ALA A 359 -4.80 -4.25 -25.19
CA ALA A 359 -4.64 -4.84 -26.53
C ALA A 359 -3.66 -4.07 -27.46
N LYS A 360 -3.17 -2.91 -27.05
CA LYS A 360 -2.19 -2.10 -27.81
C LYS A 360 -0.78 -2.20 -27.24
N THR A 361 -0.66 -2.64 -25.99
CA THR A 361 0.64 -2.77 -25.31
C THR A 361 1.50 -3.78 -26.05
N THR A 362 2.64 -3.35 -26.51
CA THR A 362 3.61 -4.17 -27.28
C THR A 362 4.44 -5.06 -26.35
N ASP A 363 5.05 -6.10 -26.91
CA ASP A 363 6.00 -6.94 -26.19
C ASP A 363 7.24 -6.15 -25.77
N GLN A 364 7.68 -5.19 -26.59
CA GLN A 364 8.75 -4.25 -26.25
C GLN A 364 8.44 -3.48 -24.97
N GLU A 365 7.26 -2.90 -24.85
CA GLU A 365 6.85 -2.16 -23.64
C GLU A 365 6.79 -3.04 -22.39
N VAL A 366 6.31 -4.28 -22.52
CA VAL A 366 6.21 -5.20 -21.38
C VAL A 366 7.59 -5.62 -20.88
N VAL A 367 8.51 -6.02 -21.77
CA VAL A 367 9.88 -6.39 -21.37
C VAL A 367 10.65 -5.19 -20.83
N ALA A 368 10.55 -4.02 -21.48
CA ALA A 368 11.16 -2.78 -20.99
C ALA A 368 10.65 -2.41 -19.59
N SER A 369 9.36 -2.59 -19.34
CA SER A 369 8.75 -2.38 -18.01
C SER A 369 9.33 -3.33 -16.98
N TRP A 370 9.48 -4.61 -17.32
CA TRP A 370 10.11 -5.59 -16.43
C TRP A 370 11.56 -5.24 -16.09
N LEU A 371 12.37 -4.86 -17.10
CA LEU A 371 13.76 -4.48 -16.88
C LEU A 371 13.88 -3.30 -15.90
N PHE A 372 12.99 -2.31 -16.01
CA PHE A 372 12.96 -1.18 -15.09
C PHE A 372 12.47 -1.58 -13.70
N VAL A 373 11.41 -2.39 -13.59
CA VAL A 373 10.93 -2.95 -12.32
C VAL A 373 12.04 -3.74 -11.63
N LYS A 374 12.70 -4.65 -12.35
CA LYS A 374 13.84 -5.42 -11.85
C LYS A 374 14.94 -4.48 -11.34
N PHE A 375 15.35 -3.48 -12.14
CA PHE A 375 16.40 -2.53 -11.79
C PHE A 375 16.10 -1.83 -10.46
N LEU A 376 14.91 -1.29 -10.28
CA LEU A 376 14.53 -0.59 -9.03
C LEU A 376 14.46 -1.55 -7.83
N THR A 377 13.97 -2.76 -8.03
CA THR A 377 13.70 -3.68 -6.91
C THR A 377 14.93 -4.50 -6.48
N THR A 378 15.96 -4.61 -7.33
CA THR A 378 17.20 -5.33 -7.02
C THR A 378 18.42 -4.43 -6.83
N ASN A 379 18.28 -3.10 -6.97
CA ASN A 379 19.37 -2.16 -6.79
C ASN A 379 19.48 -1.75 -5.33
N VAL A 380 20.53 -2.21 -4.65
CA VAL A 380 20.78 -1.97 -3.21
C VAL A 380 20.90 -0.49 -2.89
N ASP A 381 21.58 0.29 -3.73
CA ASP A 381 21.79 1.73 -3.51
C ASP A 381 20.46 2.49 -3.67
N PHE A 382 19.64 2.16 -4.69
CA PHE A 382 18.29 2.70 -4.82
C PHE A 382 17.45 2.39 -3.58
N GLN A 383 17.44 1.15 -3.12
CA GLN A 383 16.68 0.72 -1.96
C GLN A 383 17.13 1.46 -0.69
N ALA A 384 18.42 1.67 -0.51
CA ALA A 384 18.98 2.43 0.59
C ALA A 384 18.56 3.92 0.52
N GLU A 385 18.77 4.59 -0.61
CA GLU A 385 18.47 6.02 -0.78
C GLU A 385 16.96 6.28 -0.70
N PHE A 386 16.15 5.43 -1.32
CA PHE A 386 14.70 5.53 -1.27
C PHE A 386 14.17 5.37 0.17
N SER A 387 14.72 4.40 0.93
CA SER A 387 14.38 4.21 2.34
C SER A 387 14.75 5.42 3.19
N MET A 388 15.98 5.95 3.04
CA MET A 388 16.43 7.15 3.76
C MET A 388 15.61 8.40 3.42
N ALA A 389 15.12 8.51 2.19
CA ALA A 389 14.34 9.64 1.74
C ALA A 389 12.87 9.58 2.19
N SER A 390 12.30 8.37 2.32
CA SER A 390 10.88 8.14 2.57
C SER A 390 10.54 7.71 3.99
N GLY A 391 11.44 7.00 4.68
CA GLY A 391 11.13 6.28 5.91
C GLY A 391 10.42 4.93 5.69
N TYR A 392 10.29 4.48 4.44
CA TYR A 392 9.87 3.11 4.15
C TYR A 392 11.02 2.13 4.37
N MET A 393 10.69 0.90 4.69
CA MET A 393 11.68 -0.17 4.81
C MET A 393 12.12 -0.66 3.42
N PRO A 394 13.42 -0.94 3.22
CA PRO A 394 13.92 -1.55 2.00
C PRO A 394 13.40 -2.99 1.89
N VAL A 395 13.33 -3.50 0.66
CA VAL A 395 12.82 -4.86 0.40
C VAL A 395 13.91 -5.93 0.27
N LEU A 396 15.17 -5.51 0.27
CA LEU A 396 16.34 -6.40 0.19
C LEU A 396 17.01 -6.55 1.55
N GLU A 397 17.43 -7.78 1.87
CA GLU A 397 18.20 -8.10 3.08
C GLU A 397 19.57 -7.40 3.07
N SER A 398 20.24 -7.36 1.92
CA SER A 398 21.58 -6.81 1.75
C SER A 398 21.68 -5.29 1.98
N VAL A 399 20.56 -4.55 1.98
CA VAL A 399 20.60 -3.10 2.26
C VAL A 399 21.15 -2.80 3.65
N VAL A 400 20.97 -3.68 4.63
CA VAL A 400 21.55 -3.51 5.96
C VAL A 400 23.08 -3.72 6.01
N GLU A 401 23.68 -4.19 4.92
CA GLU A 401 25.15 -4.28 4.73
C GLU A 401 25.74 -3.00 4.12
N ASN A 402 24.89 -2.09 3.60
CA ASN A 402 25.32 -0.81 3.05
C ASN A 402 25.75 0.14 4.20
N GLU A 403 27.03 0.53 4.21
CA GLU A 403 27.61 1.35 5.28
C GLU A 403 26.92 2.72 5.43
N THR A 404 26.53 3.35 4.33
CA THR A 404 25.84 4.64 4.32
C THR A 404 24.46 4.51 4.97
N TYR A 405 23.73 3.46 4.61
CA TYR A 405 22.42 3.16 5.18
C TYR A 405 22.50 2.86 6.67
N MET A 406 23.45 2.01 7.08
CA MET A 406 23.66 1.69 8.50
C MET A 406 24.06 2.91 9.32
N SER A 407 24.93 3.76 8.78
CA SER A 407 25.30 5.04 9.43
C SER A 407 24.10 5.97 9.60
N TRP A 408 23.17 5.97 8.63
CA TRP A 408 21.92 6.71 8.75
C TRP A 408 20.98 6.07 9.77
N LEU A 409 20.82 4.74 9.75
CA LEU A 409 19.95 4.01 10.67
C LEU A 409 20.40 4.18 12.13
N ASP A 410 21.70 4.33 12.38
CA ASP A 410 22.27 4.58 13.71
C ASP A 410 21.91 5.96 14.29
N LYS A 411 21.46 6.90 13.45
CA LYS A 411 20.92 8.20 13.91
C LYS A 411 19.63 8.04 14.73
N ARG A 412 19.02 6.84 14.78
CA ARG A 412 17.83 6.52 15.61
C ARG A 412 17.98 6.87 17.09
N ASN A 413 19.21 7.01 17.56
CA ASN A 413 19.53 7.37 18.95
C ASN A 413 19.88 8.86 19.13
N GLY A 414 19.80 9.68 18.06
CA GLY A 414 20.19 11.08 18.04
C GLY A 414 18.99 12.04 17.90
N LYS A 415 19.29 13.29 17.52
CA LYS A 415 18.24 14.32 17.35
C LYS A 415 17.33 14.11 16.12
N GLU A 416 17.86 13.50 15.06
CA GLU A 416 17.11 13.15 13.83
C GLU A 416 16.67 11.68 13.85
N TYR A 417 16.14 11.25 14.96
CA TYR A 417 16.00 9.84 15.33
C TYR A 417 14.71 9.17 14.86
N LEU A 418 13.65 9.92 14.64
CA LEU A 418 12.30 9.31 14.54
C LEU A 418 12.14 8.47 13.29
N ILE A 419 12.51 8.98 12.11
CA ILE A 419 12.40 8.21 10.85
C ILE A 419 13.28 6.96 10.90
N PRO A 420 14.60 7.05 11.18
CA PRO A 420 15.42 5.84 11.31
C PRO A 420 14.96 4.92 12.46
N GLN A 421 14.36 5.43 13.53
CA GLN A 421 13.79 4.59 14.59
C GLN A 421 12.57 3.81 14.10
N CYS A 422 11.67 4.43 13.34
CA CYS A 422 10.52 3.74 12.73
C CYS A 422 10.96 2.63 11.78
N VAL A 423 11.92 2.93 10.90
CA VAL A 423 12.49 1.94 9.98
C VAL A 423 13.15 0.79 10.75
N TYR A 424 13.92 1.10 11.80
CA TYR A 424 14.53 0.07 12.63
C TYR A 424 13.50 -0.85 13.30
N VAL A 425 12.47 -0.27 13.92
CA VAL A 425 11.37 -1.05 14.54
C VAL A 425 10.66 -1.90 13.49
N GLY A 426 10.42 -1.34 12.30
CA GLY A 426 9.81 -2.06 11.19
C GLY A 426 10.66 -3.24 10.73
N ILE A 427 11.97 -3.05 10.51
CA ILE A 427 12.88 -4.14 10.10
C ILE A 427 12.90 -5.27 11.15
N GLN A 428 12.88 -4.94 12.44
CA GLN A 428 12.88 -5.96 13.50
C GLN A 428 11.59 -6.79 13.53
N GLY A 429 10.46 -6.25 13.07
CA GLY A 429 9.15 -6.91 13.07
C GLY A 429 8.79 -7.66 11.78
N ARG A 430 9.61 -7.56 10.73
CA ARG A 430 9.25 -7.96 9.36
C ARG A 430 8.87 -9.43 9.17
N ASP A 431 9.39 -10.34 10.00
CA ASP A 431 9.04 -11.78 9.94
C ASP A 431 7.58 -12.04 10.34
N GLY A 432 6.98 -11.12 11.10
CA GLY A 432 5.58 -11.18 11.53
C GLY A 432 4.61 -10.44 10.60
N TYR A 433 5.07 -9.91 9.47
CA TYR A 433 4.20 -9.14 8.58
C TYR A 433 3.31 -10.04 7.73
N PHE A 434 2.12 -9.52 7.43
CA PHE A 434 1.13 -10.21 6.61
C PHE A 434 0.37 -9.21 5.73
N VAL A 435 -0.20 -9.70 4.66
CA VAL A 435 -1.21 -9.03 3.84
C VAL A 435 -2.48 -9.86 3.80
N SER A 436 -3.62 -9.20 3.61
CA SER A 436 -4.87 -9.91 3.36
C SER A 436 -4.84 -10.59 1.99
N PRO A 437 -5.44 -11.79 1.84
CA PRO A 437 -5.61 -12.44 0.55
C PRO A 437 -6.33 -11.52 -0.44
N ALA A 438 -5.80 -11.41 -1.67
CA ALA A 438 -6.33 -10.55 -2.71
C ALA A 438 -7.21 -11.33 -3.70
N PHE A 439 -8.42 -10.85 -3.93
CA PHE A 439 -9.40 -11.41 -4.88
C PHE A 439 -10.40 -10.32 -5.29
N LYS A 440 -11.22 -10.61 -6.31
CA LYS A 440 -12.31 -9.70 -6.67
C LYS A 440 -13.22 -9.45 -5.46
N GLY A 441 -13.22 -8.23 -4.94
CA GLY A 441 -14.02 -7.84 -3.77
C GLY A 441 -13.21 -7.67 -2.47
N SER A 442 -11.91 -7.96 -2.44
CA SER A 442 -11.07 -7.75 -1.25
C SER A 442 -10.99 -6.28 -0.83
N SER A 443 -10.86 -5.34 -1.79
CA SER A 443 -10.94 -3.89 -1.51
C SER A 443 -12.30 -3.50 -0.90
N LYS A 444 -13.38 -4.07 -1.42
CA LYS A 444 -14.73 -3.82 -0.89
C LYS A 444 -14.88 -4.36 0.53
N ALA A 445 -14.33 -5.54 0.81
CA ALA A 445 -14.34 -6.09 2.17
C ALA A 445 -13.60 -5.19 3.17
N ARG A 446 -12.45 -4.64 2.77
CA ARG A 446 -11.69 -3.68 3.57
C ARG A 446 -12.52 -2.42 3.85
N GLU A 447 -13.11 -1.81 2.83
CA GLU A 447 -14.00 -0.66 2.96
C GLU A 447 -15.17 -0.93 3.94
N GLN A 448 -15.81 -2.10 3.79
CA GLN A 448 -16.98 -2.46 4.59
C GLN A 448 -16.64 -2.73 6.06
N VAL A 449 -15.47 -3.29 6.39
CA VAL A 449 -15.10 -3.45 7.81
C VAL A 449 -14.66 -2.13 8.43
N GLY A 450 -14.05 -1.21 7.69
CA GLY A 450 -13.82 0.17 8.13
C GLY A 450 -15.13 0.88 8.46
N ALA A 451 -16.10 0.87 7.54
CA ALA A 451 -17.42 1.44 7.75
C ALA A 451 -18.19 0.76 8.93
N LEU A 452 -18.04 -0.56 9.08
CA LEU A 452 -18.57 -1.31 10.23
C LEU A 452 -17.99 -0.80 11.55
N MET A 453 -16.67 -0.62 11.62
CA MET A 453 -16.00 -0.10 12.82
C MET A 453 -16.55 1.28 13.19
N LEU A 454 -16.61 2.21 12.23
CA LEU A 454 -17.17 3.54 12.45
C LEU A 454 -18.62 3.51 12.96
N LYS A 455 -19.45 2.71 12.30
CA LYS A 455 -20.86 2.55 12.67
C LYS A 455 -21.02 2.04 14.12
N VAL A 456 -20.22 1.05 14.52
CA VAL A 456 -20.33 0.45 15.87
C VAL A 456 -19.72 1.35 16.93
N LEU A 457 -18.56 1.95 16.68
CA LEU A 457 -17.89 2.82 17.64
C LEU A 457 -18.68 4.12 17.88
N GLY A 458 -19.07 4.81 16.79
CA GLY A 458 -19.80 6.08 16.89
C GLY A 458 -21.29 5.96 17.26
N GLY A 459 -21.86 4.78 17.14
CA GLY A 459 -23.29 4.57 17.36
C GLY A 459 -23.69 4.32 18.81
N SER A 460 -24.82 4.88 19.24
CA SER A 460 -25.31 4.74 20.62
C SER A 460 -25.95 3.37 20.92
N ASN A 461 -26.65 2.77 19.97
CA ASN A 461 -27.41 1.52 20.13
C ASN A 461 -27.33 0.67 18.85
N VAL A 462 -26.12 0.29 18.44
CA VAL A 462 -25.93 -0.50 17.22
C VAL A 462 -26.11 -1.98 17.52
N ASP A 463 -26.97 -2.63 16.76
CA ASP A 463 -27.06 -4.10 16.70
C ASP A 463 -25.82 -4.61 15.94
N ILE A 464 -24.87 -5.18 16.67
CA ILE A 464 -23.59 -5.64 16.14
C ILE A 464 -23.81 -6.80 15.17
N ASP A 465 -24.71 -7.76 15.48
CA ASP A 465 -25.00 -8.88 14.60
C ASP A 465 -25.54 -8.41 13.26
N LYS A 466 -26.48 -7.46 13.30
CA LYS A 466 -27.02 -6.86 12.08
C LYS A 466 -25.96 -6.08 11.32
N ALA A 467 -25.11 -5.31 12.00
CA ALA A 467 -24.07 -4.52 11.35
C ALA A 467 -23.05 -5.41 10.59
N PHE A 468 -22.62 -6.53 11.18
CA PHE A 468 -21.75 -7.50 10.52
C PHE A 468 -22.41 -8.16 9.31
N LYS A 469 -23.67 -8.56 9.45
CA LYS A 469 -24.45 -9.14 8.36
C LYS A 469 -24.63 -8.15 7.19
N ASP A 470 -24.98 -6.90 7.48
CA ASP A 470 -25.13 -5.83 6.49
C ASP A 470 -23.80 -5.62 5.74
N ALA A 471 -22.68 -5.46 6.46
CA ALA A 471 -21.35 -5.26 5.88
C ALA A 471 -20.93 -6.44 4.97
N LYS A 472 -21.24 -7.69 5.37
CA LYS A 472 -20.97 -8.85 4.53
C LYS A 472 -21.81 -8.86 3.27
N GLN A 473 -23.10 -8.54 3.36
CA GLN A 473 -24.00 -8.45 2.21
C GLN A 473 -23.53 -7.41 1.20
N GLU A 474 -23.05 -6.25 1.65
CA GLU A 474 -22.51 -5.20 0.78
C GLU A 474 -21.23 -5.64 0.02
N CYS A 475 -20.51 -6.65 0.52
CA CYS A 475 -19.38 -7.25 -0.19
C CYS A 475 -19.79 -8.19 -1.32
N GLU A 476 -21.01 -8.75 -1.26
CA GLU A 476 -21.52 -9.76 -2.19
C GLU A 476 -22.19 -9.13 -3.44
N TYR A 477 -22.41 -7.81 -3.43
CA TYR A 477 -22.98 -7.02 -4.53
C TYR A 477 -21.90 -6.16 -5.21
#